data_419fd2da9524f07f30951cee071b1b88
#
_entry.id   419fd2da9524f07f30951cee071b1b88
#
_cell.length_a   1.000
_cell.length_b   1.000
_cell.length_c   1.000
_cell.angle_alpha   90.00
_cell.angle_beta   90.00
_cell.angle_gamma   90.00
#
_symmetry.space_group_name_H-M   'P 1'
#
loop_
_entity.id
_entity.type
_entity.pdbx_description
1 polymer ?
#
loop_
_entity_poly.entity_id
_entity_poly.type
_entity_poly.pdbx_seq_one_letter_code
_entity_poly.pdbx_strand_id
1 'polypeptide(L)'
;MSRRNILRGAAIGAGAVALPSLLAACGSGPGGDTKTIRLGSNSSDAVPKKAFADAFAAYEKQSKEGRKIKVNTVDHNTFQENINRYLQGKPDDVFMWFAGYRMQFFAQKGLLYDISDLWAGFQGFSDALKAQSTGADGKQYFVPYYYYPWAVFHRASLFTQHGYTAPKTFDQYVDLAKQMQKDKLDPIAFCDKDGWPAMGTFDYLNMRSNGYEFHKSLMAGREAWTDKRVKDVFDSWRRLLPYCQQGANGRTWQEAAQSLQKKQSGMAVFGLPHVGQQFPKAEQDDIAFFPFPEMDPQYGQDAVEAPIDGFLLAKNAKELQNKQSMQSAKDLLTWLATPKAEDVYLAGDPNNIAVNSGADTSAYSQLQKKAVELVSGAKQISQFMDRDTRPDFASTVMIPAIQKFIGNPKDVDGLVNDIERQKKSIFASEG
;
A
#
# COMPACT_ATOMS: atom_id res chain seq x y z
N MET A 1 48.45 2.39 -31.01
CA MET A 1 48.74 2.27 -32.46
C MET A 1 47.47 2.57 -33.24
N SER A 2 47.53 3.69 -33.98
CA SER A 2 46.53 4.25 -34.92
C SER A 2 46.52 3.49 -36.24
N ARG A 3 45.37 3.47 -36.95
CA ARG A 3 45.18 3.49 -38.41
C ARG A 3 43.70 3.19 -38.70
N ARG A 4 42.89 4.05 -39.02
CA ARG A 4 42.54 4.98 -40.13
C ARG A 4 42.67 4.40 -41.55
N ASN A 5 41.50 4.51 -42.24
CA ASN A 5 41.22 4.65 -43.68
C ASN A 5 41.36 3.41 -44.57
N ILE A 6 40.32 3.19 -45.40
CA ILE A 6 40.36 3.44 -46.84
C ILE A 6 38.92 3.48 -47.42
N LEU A 7 38.74 4.43 -48.28
CA LEU A 7 37.58 4.86 -49.07
C LEU A 7 37.51 4.17 -50.46
N ARG A 8 36.31 4.29 -51.10
CA ARG A 8 35.98 4.42 -52.53
C ARG A 8 35.90 3.06 -53.29
N GLY A 9 34.91 2.82 -54.07
CA GLY A 9 34.00 3.54 -54.94
C GLY A 9 33.44 2.58 -55.96
N ALA A 10 32.32 2.78 -56.50
CA ALA A 10 31.98 3.00 -57.91
C ALA A 10 30.48 2.74 -58.17
N ALA A 11 29.97 3.62 -58.96
CA ALA A 11 28.57 3.76 -59.34
C ALA A 11 28.22 2.97 -60.60
N ILE A 12 26.90 3.04 -60.91
CA ILE A 12 26.21 2.93 -62.22
C ILE A 12 25.37 1.67 -62.43
N GLY A 13 24.06 1.91 -62.65
CA GLY A 13 23.11 0.99 -63.21
C GLY A 13 21.66 1.43 -63.00
N ALA A 14 21.15 2.30 -63.89
CA ALA A 14 19.77 2.74 -63.88
C ALA A 14 18.79 1.65 -64.30
N GLY A 15 17.68 1.52 -63.62
CA GLY A 15 16.51 0.72 -63.98
C GLY A 15 15.30 1.23 -63.27
N ALA A 16 14.58 2.17 -63.91
CA ALA A 16 13.30 2.68 -63.39
C ALA A 16 12.20 1.65 -63.60
N VAL A 17 11.63 1.11 -62.51
CA VAL A 17 10.32 0.47 -62.53
C VAL A 17 9.49 1.24 -61.47
N ALA A 18 8.54 2.01 -61.95
CA ALA A 18 7.56 2.69 -61.13
C ALA A 18 6.56 1.68 -60.57
N LEU A 19 6.60 1.45 -59.25
CA LEU A 19 5.55 0.85 -58.49
C LEU A 19 4.84 1.97 -57.72
N PRO A 20 3.50 2.04 -57.74
CA PRO A 20 2.77 3.01 -56.95
C PRO A 20 2.96 2.72 -55.50
N SER A 21 3.73 3.51 -54.78
CA SER A 21 3.79 3.55 -53.34
C SER A 21 2.42 3.96 -52.79
N LEU A 22 1.67 3.00 -52.33
CA LEU A 22 0.61 3.21 -51.36
C LEU A 22 1.26 3.67 -50.07
N LEU A 23 1.58 4.95 -50.01
CA LEU A 23 1.77 5.69 -48.78
C LEU A 23 0.39 5.75 -48.11
N ALA A 24 0.03 4.70 -47.35
CA ALA A 24 -0.91 4.82 -46.26
C ALA A 24 -0.22 5.73 -45.24
N ALA A 25 -0.27 7.02 -45.45
CA ALA A 25 -0.03 8.02 -44.43
C ALA A 25 -1.11 7.76 -43.36
N CYS A 26 -0.76 7.00 -42.31
CA CYS A 26 -1.44 7.15 -41.04
C CYS A 26 -1.25 8.58 -40.61
N GLY A 27 -2.17 9.44 -41.00
CA GLY A 27 -2.31 10.78 -40.51
C GLY A 27 -2.59 10.71 -39.02
N SER A 28 -1.52 10.79 -38.21
CA SER A 28 -1.66 11.26 -36.83
C SER A 28 -1.99 12.75 -36.92
N GLY A 29 -3.26 13.05 -37.08
CA GLY A 29 -3.80 14.37 -36.80
C GLY A 29 -3.49 14.75 -35.35
N PRO A 30 -3.65 16.01 -34.91
CA PRO A 30 -3.41 16.46 -33.55
C PRO A 30 -4.40 15.94 -32.52
N GLY A 31 -5.08 14.82 -32.74
CA GLY A 31 -5.93 14.10 -31.81
C GLY A 31 -5.22 12.81 -31.43
N GLY A 32 -4.48 12.78 -30.30
CA GLY A 32 -3.97 11.56 -29.70
C GLY A 32 -5.08 10.55 -29.46
N ASP A 33 -4.75 9.26 -29.29
CA ASP A 33 -5.71 8.21 -29.00
C ASP A 33 -6.46 8.51 -27.68
N THR A 34 -7.65 9.07 -27.79
CA THR A 34 -8.49 9.49 -26.66
C THR A 34 -9.25 8.31 -26.01
N LYS A 35 -9.15 7.12 -26.61
CA LYS A 35 -9.80 5.90 -26.12
C LYS A 35 -8.89 5.06 -25.23
N THR A 36 -7.59 5.22 -25.31
CA THR A 36 -6.62 4.52 -24.46
C THR A 36 -6.34 5.33 -23.22
N ILE A 37 -6.70 4.79 -22.05
CA ILE A 37 -6.40 5.33 -20.72
C ILE A 37 -5.10 4.69 -20.24
N ARG A 38 -4.10 5.49 -19.90
CA ARG A 38 -2.86 5.00 -19.30
C ARG A 38 -3.04 4.93 -17.79
N LEU A 39 -2.63 3.82 -17.19
CA LEU A 39 -2.77 3.58 -15.76
C LEU A 39 -1.44 3.13 -15.17
N GLY A 40 -0.90 3.94 -14.26
CA GLY A 40 0.27 3.61 -13.46
C GLY A 40 -0.11 2.72 -12.28
N SER A 41 0.53 1.56 -12.15
CA SER A 41 0.21 0.57 -11.13
C SER A 41 1.44 0.19 -10.32
N ASN A 42 1.30 0.15 -9.00
CA ASN A 42 2.26 -0.41 -8.06
C ASN A 42 1.92 -1.86 -7.66
N SER A 43 0.88 -2.45 -8.23
CA SER A 43 0.49 -3.85 -7.97
C SER A 43 1.35 -4.80 -8.79
N SER A 44 2.57 -5.04 -8.33
CA SER A 44 3.57 -5.87 -9.01
C SER A 44 3.48 -7.36 -8.66
N ASP A 45 2.93 -7.71 -7.50
CA ASP A 45 2.74 -9.10 -7.08
C ASP A 45 1.70 -9.83 -7.94
N ALA A 46 1.89 -11.13 -8.13
CA ALA A 46 1.14 -11.90 -9.13
C ALA A 46 -0.38 -11.89 -8.90
N VAL A 47 -0.82 -12.02 -7.64
CA VAL A 47 -2.25 -12.10 -7.29
C VAL A 47 -2.97 -10.78 -7.56
N PRO A 48 -2.60 -9.64 -6.94
CA PRO A 48 -3.28 -8.37 -7.18
C PRO A 48 -3.12 -7.89 -8.64
N LYS A 49 -1.96 -8.12 -9.27
CA LYS A 49 -1.75 -7.78 -10.68
C LYS A 49 -2.75 -8.48 -11.59
N LYS A 50 -3.00 -9.78 -11.35
CA LYS A 50 -4.01 -10.53 -12.11
C LYS A 50 -5.42 -10.05 -11.81
N ALA A 51 -5.77 -9.84 -10.54
CA ALA A 51 -7.09 -9.38 -10.13
C ALA A 51 -7.44 -8.01 -10.77
N PHE A 52 -6.48 -7.08 -10.81
CA PHE A 52 -6.66 -5.82 -11.54
C PHE A 52 -6.78 -5.99 -13.04
N ALA A 53 -6.00 -6.90 -13.65
CA ALA A 53 -6.13 -7.19 -15.07
C ALA A 53 -7.56 -7.69 -15.41
N ASP A 54 -8.14 -8.56 -14.58
CA ASP A 54 -9.50 -9.05 -14.72
C ASP A 54 -10.54 -7.91 -14.57
N ALA A 55 -10.36 -7.03 -13.56
CA ALA A 55 -11.22 -5.86 -13.37
C ALA A 55 -11.15 -4.89 -14.57
N PHE A 56 -9.95 -4.58 -15.07
CA PHE A 56 -9.80 -3.69 -16.23
C PHE A 56 -10.37 -4.30 -17.50
N ALA A 57 -10.22 -5.61 -17.72
CA ALA A 57 -10.86 -6.31 -18.83
C ALA A 57 -12.40 -6.26 -18.75
N ALA A 58 -12.96 -6.33 -17.54
CA ALA A 58 -14.40 -6.18 -17.34
C ALA A 58 -14.88 -4.75 -17.70
N TYR A 59 -14.11 -3.72 -17.34
CA TYR A 59 -14.39 -2.35 -17.78
C TYR A 59 -14.34 -2.22 -19.31
N GLU A 60 -13.28 -2.70 -19.94
CA GLU A 60 -13.13 -2.62 -21.41
C GLU A 60 -14.27 -3.29 -22.15
N LYS A 61 -14.74 -4.45 -21.66
CA LYS A 61 -15.85 -5.20 -22.25
C LYS A 61 -17.17 -4.45 -22.20
N GLN A 62 -17.42 -3.67 -21.16
CA GLN A 62 -18.68 -2.91 -21.01
C GLN A 62 -18.61 -1.50 -21.57
N SER A 63 -17.44 -0.99 -21.90
CA SER A 63 -17.25 0.35 -22.44
C SER A 63 -17.90 0.48 -23.81
N LYS A 64 -18.97 1.28 -23.90
CA LYS A 64 -19.72 1.52 -25.14
C LYS A 64 -18.87 2.23 -26.21
N GLU A 65 -17.84 2.96 -25.80
CA GLU A 65 -16.95 3.70 -26.69
C GLU A 65 -15.71 2.91 -27.11
N GLY A 66 -15.59 1.65 -26.66
CA GLY A 66 -14.46 0.77 -26.97
C GLY A 66 -13.16 1.25 -26.33
N ARG A 67 -13.24 1.82 -25.12
CA ARG A 67 -12.07 2.29 -24.37
C ARG A 67 -11.17 1.13 -23.97
N LYS A 68 -9.87 1.41 -23.91
CA LYS A 68 -8.84 0.46 -23.53
C LYS A 68 -8.02 1.01 -22.37
N ILE A 69 -7.47 0.11 -21.55
CA ILE A 69 -6.58 0.47 -20.46
C ILE A 69 -5.18 -0.06 -20.76
N LYS A 70 -4.20 0.83 -20.82
CA LYS A 70 -2.79 0.48 -20.90
C LYS A 70 -2.16 0.60 -19.53
N VAL A 71 -1.93 -0.54 -18.87
CA VAL A 71 -1.34 -0.58 -17.54
C VAL A 71 0.18 -0.55 -17.62
N ASN A 72 0.80 0.38 -16.88
CA ASN A 72 2.23 0.48 -16.66
C ASN A 72 2.51 0.04 -15.22
N THR A 73 2.87 -1.23 -15.04
CA THR A 73 3.20 -1.78 -13.72
C THR A 73 4.67 -1.55 -13.41
N VAL A 74 4.93 -0.95 -12.26
CA VAL A 74 6.25 -0.78 -11.66
C VAL A 74 6.28 -1.53 -10.34
N ASP A 75 7.43 -2.06 -9.94
CA ASP A 75 7.62 -2.67 -8.64
C ASP A 75 7.12 -1.76 -7.52
N HIS A 76 6.46 -2.35 -6.52
CA HIS A 76 5.75 -1.63 -5.46
C HIS A 76 6.65 -0.60 -4.75
N ASN A 77 7.83 -1.03 -4.30
CA ASN A 77 8.77 -0.17 -3.57
C ASN A 77 9.35 0.91 -4.49
N THR A 78 9.76 0.51 -5.69
CA THR A 78 10.28 1.43 -6.72
C THR A 78 9.25 2.51 -7.11
N PHE A 79 7.96 2.16 -7.20
CA PHE A 79 6.90 3.14 -7.49
C PHE A 79 6.77 4.16 -6.36
N GLN A 80 6.75 3.69 -5.10
CA GLN A 80 6.67 4.55 -3.92
C GLN A 80 7.86 5.52 -3.81
N GLU A 81 9.09 5.02 -3.99
CA GLU A 81 10.31 5.82 -3.92
C GLU A 81 10.35 6.91 -5.00
N ASN A 82 9.82 6.62 -6.17
CA ASN A 82 9.87 7.50 -7.33
C ASN A 82 8.61 8.35 -7.53
N ILE A 83 7.59 8.25 -6.69
CA ILE A 83 6.29 8.88 -6.90
C ILE A 83 6.36 10.40 -7.12
N ASN A 84 7.21 11.12 -6.38
CA ASN A 84 7.40 12.56 -6.55
C ASN A 84 7.89 12.88 -7.97
N ARG A 85 8.92 12.18 -8.44
CA ARG A 85 9.47 12.36 -9.79
C ARG A 85 8.46 11.93 -10.87
N TYR A 86 7.72 10.85 -10.62
CA TYR A 86 6.67 10.37 -11.50
C TYR A 86 5.57 11.42 -11.70
N LEU A 87 5.03 11.98 -10.62
CA LEU A 87 3.95 12.96 -10.67
C LEU A 87 4.39 14.33 -11.24
N GLN A 88 5.63 14.73 -11.01
CA GLN A 88 6.19 15.98 -11.57
C GLN A 88 6.61 15.84 -13.04
N GLY A 89 6.86 14.63 -13.50
CA GLY A 89 7.36 14.32 -14.83
C GLY A 89 6.26 14.09 -15.87
N LYS A 90 6.16 12.87 -16.33
CA LYS A 90 5.18 12.41 -17.33
C LYS A 90 4.39 11.23 -16.77
N PRO A 91 3.50 11.47 -15.81
CA PRO A 91 2.71 10.40 -15.23
C PRO A 91 1.69 9.81 -16.22
N ASP A 92 1.17 8.65 -15.89
CA ASP A 92 0.00 8.08 -16.52
C ASP A 92 -1.25 8.90 -16.16
N ASP A 93 -2.35 8.69 -16.86
CA ASP A 93 -3.59 9.46 -16.69
C ASP A 93 -4.23 9.19 -15.33
N VAL A 94 -4.37 7.91 -15.01
CA VAL A 94 -4.82 7.37 -13.73
C VAL A 94 -3.64 6.67 -13.07
N PHE A 95 -3.57 6.69 -11.77
CA PHE A 95 -2.58 5.90 -11.06
C PHE A 95 -3.13 5.37 -9.72
N MET A 96 -2.56 4.25 -9.28
CA MET A 96 -2.88 3.63 -8.00
C MET A 96 -2.08 4.30 -6.88
N TRP A 97 -2.74 4.62 -5.78
CA TRP A 97 -2.10 5.21 -4.61
C TRP A 97 -2.91 4.94 -3.33
N PHE A 98 -2.58 5.65 -2.28
CA PHE A 98 -3.06 5.48 -0.92
C PHE A 98 -3.93 6.66 -0.49
N ALA A 99 -4.93 6.39 0.32
CA ALA A 99 -5.77 7.38 0.97
C ALA A 99 -5.01 8.22 2.03
N GLY A 100 -5.70 9.15 2.65
CA GLY A 100 -5.20 9.89 3.81
C GLY A 100 -4.10 10.89 3.49
N TYR A 101 -3.13 11.02 4.39
CA TYR A 101 -2.10 12.07 4.30
C TYR A 101 -1.27 12.01 3.02
N ARG A 102 -0.93 10.82 2.53
CA ARG A 102 -0.17 10.68 1.27
C ARG A 102 -0.90 11.24 0.05
N MET A 103 -2.21 11.08 -0.04
CA MET A 103 -3.01 11.73 -1.07
C MET A 103 -3.04 13.24 -0.84
N GLN A 104 -3.32 13.69 0.38
CA GLN A 104 -3.40 15.10 0.75
C GLN A 104 -2.10 15.86 0.43
N PHE A 105 -0.94 15.25 0.70
CA PHE A 105 0.37 15.83 0.39
C PHE A 105 0.54 16.15 -1.10
N PHE A 106 0.10 15.26 -2.01
CA PHE A 106 0.18 15.52 -3.44
C PHE A 106 -0.91 16.47 -3.94
N ALA A 107 -2.08 16.46 -3.31
CA ALA A 107 -3.15 17.44 -3.59
C ALA A 107 -2.68 18.87 -3.27
N GLN A 108 -2.08 19.08 -2.09
CA GLN A 108 -1.51 20.38 -1.67
C GLN A 108 -0.43 20.87 -2.62
N LYS A 109 0.38 19.97 -3.20
CA LYS A 109 1.38 20.31 -4.23
C LYS A 109 0.80 20.58 -5.61
N GLY A 110 -0.52 20.50 -5.77
CA GLY A 110 -1.20 20.70 -7.05
C GLY A 110 -0.89 19.63 -8.10
N LEU A 111 -0.51 18.43 -7.68
CA LEU A 111 -0.13 17.31 -8.55
C LEU A 111 -1.30 16.37 -8.89
N LEU A 112 -2.48 16.60 -8.30
CA LEU A 112 -3.69 15.81 -8.50
C LEU A 112 -4.81 16.64 -9.14
N TYR A 113 -5.68 15.97 -9.89
CA TYR A 113 -6.92 16.57 -10.35
C TYR A 113 -8.02 16.43 -9.27
N ASP A 114 -8.77 17.51 -9.07
CA ASP A 114 -10.02 17.53 -8.32
C ASP A 114 -11.08 16.67 -9.03
N ILE A 115 -11.66 15.71 -8.31
CA ILE A 115 -12.71 14.81 -8.77
C ILE A 115 -13.99 14.95 -7.92
N SER A 116 -14.19 16.08 -7.26
CA SER A 116 -15.36 16.34 -6.42
C SER A 116 -16.67 16.23 -7.18
N ASP A 117 -16.65 16.54 -8.50
CA ASP A 117 -17.78 16.37 -9.39
C ASP A 117 -18.21 14.89 -9.54
N LEU A 118 -17.26 13.94 -9.50
CA LEU A 118 -17.58 12.51 -9.53
C LEU A 118 -18.15 12.04 -8.19
N TRP A 119 -17.64 12.56 -7.08
CA TRP A 119 -18.10 12.19 -5.74
C TRP A 119 -19.57 12.51 -5.49
N ALA A 120 -20.13 13.50 -6.17
CA ALA A 120 -21.56 13.81 -6.11
C ALA A 120 -22.44 12.65 -6.64
N GLY A 121 -21.89 11.80 -7.49
CA GLY A 121 -22.59 10.64 -8.08
C GLY A 121 -22.24 9.30 -7.44
N PHE A 122 -21.22 9.24 -6.57
CA PHE A 122 -20.81 7.99 -5.94
C PHE A 122 -21.80 7.52 -4.88
N GLN A 123 -22.08 6.23 -4.85
CA GLN A 123 -22.95 5.57 -3.91
C GLN A 123 -22.20 4.50 -3.12
N GLY A 124 -22.63 4.21 -1.90
CA GLY A 124 -22.09 3.10 -1.11
C GLY A 124 -20.81 3.42 -0.34
N PHE A 125 -20.30 4.65 -0.40
CA PHE A 125 -19.15 5.09 0.40
C PHE A 125 -19.62 5.82 1.68
N SER A 126 -18.97 5.52 2.80
CA SER A 126 -19.23 6.20 4.07
C SER A 126 -18.61 7.61 4.10
N ASP A 127 -19.08 8.46 5.04
CA ASP A 127 -18.50 9.78 5.28
C ASP A 127 -17.02 9.68 5.71
N ALA A 128 -16.64 8.62 6.40
CA ALA A 128 -15.25 8.35 6.78
C ALA A 128 -14.36 8.10 5.54
N LEU A 129 -14.82 7.32 4.57
CA LEU A 129 -14.13 7.10 3.30
C LEU A 129 -14.01 8.39 2.48
N LYS A 130 -15.08 9.18 2.44
CA LYS A 130 -15.08 10.50 1.82
C LYS A 130 -14.05 11.43 2.48
N ALA A 131 -13.97 11.44 3.80
CA ALA A 131 -12.97 12.23 4.53
C ALA A 131 -11.54 11.79 4.21
N GLN A 132 -11.27 10.48 4.12
CA GLN A 132 -9.98 9.93 3.69
C GLN A 132 -9.61 10.25 2.23
N SER A 133 -10.60 10.61 1.41
CA SER A 133 -10.45 11.00 0.00
C SER A 133 -10.40 12.50 -0.21
N THR A 134 -10.48 13.29 0.88
CA THR A 134 -10.60 14.74 0.84
C THR A 134 -9.27 15.41 1.21
N GLY A 135 -8.86 16.37 0.37
CA GLY A 135 -7.71 17.22 0.61
C GLY A 135 -7.96 18.29 1.68
N ALA A 136 -6.90 18.98 2.09
CA ALA A 136 -7.00 20.08 3.06
C ALA A 136 -7.85 21.27 2.56
N ASP A 137 -8.04 21.38 1.25
CA ASP A 137 -8.89 22.37 0.58
C ASP A 137 -10.38 21.97 0.50
N GLY A 138 -10.76 20.85 1.09
CA GLY A 138 -12.12 20.33 1.11
C GLY A 138 -12.56 19.61 -0.17
N LYS A 139 -11.68 19.47 -1.15
CA LYS A 139 -11.97 18.79 -2.42
C LYS A 139 -11.60 17.32 -2.37
N GLN A 140 -12.27 16.52 -3.19
CA GLN A 140 -12.00 15.09 -3.29
C GLN A 140 -11.03 14.79 -4.43
N TYR A 141 -10.06 13.92 -4.16
CA TYR A 141 -8.97 13.58 -5.08
C TYR A 141 -8.81 12.08 -5.32
N PHE A 142 -9.48 11.25 -4.52
CA PHE A 142 -9.22 9.81 -4.43
C PHE A 142 -10.51 9.01 -4.59
N VAL A 143 -10.43 7.90 -5.31
CA VAL A 143 -11.46 6.86 -5.36
C VAL A 143 -10.98 5.68 -4.54
N PRO A 144 -11.50 5.45 -3.32
CA PRO A 144 -11.14 4.27 -2.53
C PRO A 144 -11.62 3.00 -3.23
N TYR A 145 -10.86 1.91 -3.10
CA TYR A 145 -11.17 0.69 -3.86
C TYR A 145 -11.19 -0.58 -3.02
N TYR A 146 -10.28 -0.73 -2.06
CA TYR A 146 -10.32 -1.77 -1.04
C TYR A 146 -9.56 -1.33 0.20
N TYR A 147 -9.78 -2.05 1.31
CA TYR A 147 -8.97 -1.95 2.51
C TYR A 147 -8.61 -3.34 3.04
N TYR A 148 -7.69 -3.39 3.98
CA TYR A 148 -7.32 -4.61 4.68
C TYR A 148 -6.78 -4.32 6.08
N PRO A 149 -7.24 -5.08 7.12
CA PRO A 149 -6.69 -4.88 8.44
C PRO A 149 -5.30 -5.45 8.58
N TRP A 150 -4.49 -4.78 9.39
CA TRP A 150 -3.30 -5.35 9.98
C TRP A 150 -3.68 -6.00 11.30
N ALA A 151 -3.05 -7.13 11.62
CA ALA A 151 -3.32 -7.89 12.84
C ALA A 151 -2.16 -8.85 13.14
N VAL A 152 -2.26 -9.61 14.22
CA VAL A 152 -1.32 -10.70 14.51
C VAL A 152 -1.88 -11.99 13.90
N PHE A 153 -1.33 -12.38 12.76
CA PHE A 153 -1.73 -13.60 12.04
C PHE A 153 -1.03 -14.82 12.59
N HIS A 154 -1.71 -15.96 12.53
CA HIS A 154 -1.19 -17.27 12.89
C HIS A 154 -1.91 -18.38 12.13
N ARG A 155 -1.39 -19.61 12.19
CA ARG A 155 -2.12 -20.79 11.72
C ARG A 155 -3.01 -21.33 12.84
N ALA A 156 -4.30 -21.51 12.57
CA ALA A 156 -5.25 -22.07 13.53
C ALA A 156 -4.87 -23.51 13.94
N SER A 157 -4.43 -24.32 12.97
CA SER A 157 -3.96 -25.68 13.24
C SER A 157 -2.75 -25.73 14.16
N LEU A 158 -1.80 -24.79 14.02
CA LEU A 158 -0.62 -24.74 14.88
C LEU A 158 -0.99 -24.35 16.33
N PHE A 159 -1.87 -23.37 16.47
CA PHE A 159 -2.38 -22.97 17.78
C PHE A 159 -3.11 -24.10 18.47
N THR A 160 -3.97 -24.83 17.76
CA THR A 160 -4.68 -25.99 18.28
C THR A 160 -3.70 -27.11 18.68
N GLN A 161 -2.73 -27.43 17.83
CA GLN A 161 -1.74 -28.48 18.07
C GLN A 161 -0.94 -28.28 19.36
N HIS A 162 -0.56 -27.01 19.65
CA HIS A 162 0.26 -26.68 20.82
C HIS A 162 -0.57 -26.18 22.02
N GLY A 163 -1.90 -26.05 21.88
CA GLY A 163 -2.76 -25.48 22.91
C GLY A 163 -2.54 -24.01 23.20
N TYR A 164 -2.05 -23.26 22.18
CA TYR A 164 -1.87 -21.81 22.30
C TYR A 164 -3.22 -21.09 22.31
N THR A 165 -3.28 -19.99 23.06
CA THR A 165 -4.44 -19.11 23.12
C THR A 165 -4.05 -17.69 22.68
N ALA A 166 -4.95 -17.00 21.98
CA ALA A 166 -4.73 -15.62 21.57
C ALA A 166 -4.53 -14.71 22.81
N PRO A 167 -3.41 -14.00 22.91
CA PRO A 167 -3.11 -13.11 24.02
C PRO A 167 -4.01 -11.87 23.98
N LYS A 168 -4.45 -11.39 25.12
CA LYS A 168 -5.23 -10.15 25.26
C LYS A 168 -4.36 -8.95 25.59
N THR A 169 -3.26 -9.17 26.32
CA THR A 169 -2.33 -8.12 26.73
C THR A 169 -0.94 -8.33 26.13
N PHE A 170 -0.17 -7.27 26.07
CA PHE A 170 1.21 -7.32 25.56
C PHE A 170 2.11 -8.26 26.36
N ASP A 171 1.95 -8.33 27.68
CA ASP A 171 2.70 -9.27 28.51
C ASP A 171 2.36 -10.73 28.17
N GLN A 172 1.07 -11.04 27.96
CA GLN A 172 0.66 -12.38 27.50
C GLN A 172 1.21 -12.68 26.10
N TYR A 173 1.35 -11.66 25.21
CA TYR A 173 1.94 -11.82 23.89
C TYR A 173 3.42 -12.18 23.97
N VAL A 174 4.17 -11.50 24.84
CA VAL A 174 5.57 -11.82 25.14
C VAL A 174 5.68 -13.23 25.75
N ASP A 175 4.80 -13.60 26.66
CA ASP A 175 4.84 -14.94 27.29
C ASP A 175 4.48 -16.06 26.30
N LEU A 176 3.54 -15.84 25.39
CA LEU A 176 3.27 -16.75 24.28
C LEU A 176 4.48 -16.90 23.36
N ALA A 177 5.16 -15.80 23.04
CA ALA A 177 6.39 -15.83 22.24
C ALA A 177 7.51 -16.64 22.93
N LYS A 178 7.69 -16.48 24.26
CA LYS A 178 8.61 -17.32 25.05
C LYS A 178 8.24 -18.80 25.00
N GLN A 179 6.94 -19.14 25.06
CA GLN A 179 6.48 -20.51 24.96
C GLN A 179 6.78 -21.10 23.59
N MET A 180 6.47 -20.38 22.51
CA MET A 180 6.77 -20.81 21.13
C MET A 180 8.27 -21.07 20.92
N GLN A 181 9.13 -20.24 21.52
CA GLN A 181 10.58 -20.41 21.45
C GLN A 181 11.02 -21.73 22.16
N LYS A 182 10.41 -22.06 23.30
CA LYS A 182 10.66 -23.37 23.97
C LYS A 182 10.18 -24.53 23.11
N ASP A 183 9.12 -24.34 22.34
CA ASP A 183 8.56 -25.34 21.42
C ASP A 183 9.33 -25.38 20.08
N LYS A 184 10.47 -24.66 19.99
CA LYS A 184 11.41 -24.62 18.85
C LYS A 184 10.80 -24.00 17.59
N LEU A 185 9.86 -23.10 17.73
CA LEU A 185 9.37 -22.24 16.66
C LEU A 185 10.12 -20.91 16.67
N ASP A 186 10.23 -20.24 15.52
CA ASP A 186 10.45 -18.80 15.46
C ASP A 186 9.15 -18.13 15.95
N PRO A 187 9.09 -17.48 17.13
CA PRO A 187 7.81 -17.01 17.65
C PRO A 187 7.10 -16.03 16.74
N ILE A 188 7.84 -15.08 16.17
CA ILE A 188 7.32 -13.99 15.33
C ILE A 188 8.08 -13.98 14.00
N ALA A 189 7.41 -14.32 12.90
CA ALA A 189 7.91 -14.07 11.56
C ALA A 189 8.14 -12.57 11.38
N PHE A 190 9.36 -12.18 11.01
CA PHE A 190 9.74 -10.77 11.02
C PHE A 190 10.67 -10.43 9.87
N CYS A 191 10.41 -9.31 9.20
CA CYS A 191 11.13 -8.83 8.04
C CYS A 191 11.13 -7.32 7.96
N ASP A 192 12.17 -6.74 7.32
CA ASP A 192 12.23 -5.31 7.02
C ASP A 192 13.19 -4.97 5.88
N LYS A 193 13.45 -5.92 4.95
CA LYS A 193 14.26 -5.65 3.76
C LYS A 193 13.68 -4.52 2.93
N ASP A 194 12.37 -4.49 2.82
CA ASP A 194 11.62 -3.49 2.05
C ASP A 194 11.43 -2.17 2.83
N GLY A 195 11.80 -2.13 4.12
CA GLY A 195 11.80 -0.97 5.01
C GLY A 195 10.45 -0.58 5.59
N TRP A 196 9.34 -1.04 5.02
CA TRP A 196 8.00 -0.74 5.52
C TRP A 196 7.42 -1.82 6.46
N PRO A 197 7.72 -3.14 6.34
CA PRO A 197 6.94 -4.14 7.08
C PRO A 197 6.99 -3.97 8.61
N ALA A 198 8.12 -3.56 9.14
CA ALA A 198 8.28 -3.37 10.58
C ALA A 198 7.54 -2.12 11.12
N MET A 199 7.14 -1.17 10.25
CA MET A 199 6.39 0.02 10.66
C MET A 199 5.06 -0.35 11.34
N GLY A 200 4.34 -1.37 10.85
CA GLY A 200 3.08 -1.80 11.47
C GLY A 200 3.25 -2.29 12.91
N THR A 201 4.41 -2.85 13.27
CA THR A 201 4.72 -3.18 14.67
C THR A 201 4.89 -1.91 15.51
N PHE A 202 5.61 -0.89 15.01
CA PHE A 202 5.75 0.40 15.69
C PHE A 202 4.38 1.07 15.87
N ASP A 203 3.58 1.10 14.84
CA ASP A 203 2.27 1.76 14.84
C ASP A 203 1.35 1.16 15.91
N TYR A 204 1.26 -0.17 15.95
CA TYR A 204 0.48 -0.83 17.00
C TYR A 204 1.03 -0.59 18.41
N LEU A 205 2.35 -0.71 18.62
CA LEU A 205 2.94 -0.41 19.91
C LEU A 205 2.63 1.02 20.36
N ASN A 206 2.72 1.98 19.43
CA ASN A 206 2.44 3.38 19.73
C ASN A 206 0.94 3.62 20.01
N MET A 207 0.04 3.12 19.16
CA MET A 207 -1.40 3.27 19.38
C MET A 207 -1.90 2.58 20.65
N ARG A 208 -1.34 1.42 21.00
CA ARG A 208 -1.70 0.68 22.22
C ARG A 208 -1.15 1.31 23.51
N SER A 209 -0.02 2.02 23.43
CA SER A 209 0.60 2.68 24.59
C SER A 209 0.15 4.12 24.78
N ASN A 210 -0.10 4.84 23.68
CA ASN A 210 -0.23 6.30 23.69
C ASN A 210 -1.55 6.80 23.06
N GLY A 211 -2.33 5.89 22.50
CA GLY A 211 -3.59 6.20 21.83
C GLY A 211 -3.43 6.71 20.39
N TYR A 212 -4.55 6.66 19.67
CA TYR A 212 -4.61 7.04 18.25
C TYR A 212 -4.28 8.52 18.00
N GLU A 213 -4.78 9.43 18.85
CA GLU A 213 -4.59 10.87 18.63
C GLU A 213 -3.11 11.28 18.78
N PHE A 214 -2.40 10.69 19.75
CA PHE A 214 -0.96 10.89 19.85
C PHE A 214 -0.21 10.31 18.63
N HIS A 215 -0.56 9.09 18.22
CA HIS A 215 0.02 8.47 17.04
C HIS A 215 -0.17 9.35 15.80
N LYS A 216 -1.39 9.79 15.51
CA LYS A 216 -1.70 10.68 14.40
C LYS A 216 -0.96 12.01 14.47
N SER A 217 -0.84 12.60 15.66
CA SER A 217 -0.11 13.85 15.89
C SER A 217 1.38 13.69 15.65
N LEU A 218 1.97 12.55 16.07
CA LEU A 218 3.38 12.19 15.83
C LEU A 218 3.66 12.01 14.33
N MET A 219 2.79 11.28 13.62
CA MET A 219 2.91 11.07 12.17
C MET A 219 2.80 12.38 11.38
N ALA A 220 1.96 13.30 11.82
CA ALA A 220 1.83 14.63 11.25
C ALA A 220 2.97 15.61 11.63
N GLY A 221 4.00 15.13 12.33
CA GLY A 221 5.16 15.94 12.72
C GLY A 221 4.92 16.94 13.85
N ARG A 222 3.75 16.92 14.47
CA ARG A 222 3.37 17.87 15.55
C ARG A 222 3.94 17.51 16.92
N GLU A 223 4.25 16.23 17.14
CA GLU A 223 4.87 15.75 18.38
C GLU A 223 6.38 15.57 18.19
N ALA A 224 7.12 15.61 19.28
CA ALA A 224 8.56 15.39 19.27
C ALA A 224 8.88 13.88 19.29
N TRP A 225 9.72 13.40 18.39
CA TRP A 225 10.23 12.02 18.43
C TRP A 225 11.08 11.74 19.67
N THR A 226 11.61 12.78 20.32
CA THR A 226 12.33 12.69 21.60
C THR A 226 11.41 12.60 22.81
N ASP A 227 10.08 12.65 22.64
CA ASP A 227 9.14 12.48 23.73
C ASP A 227 9.36 11.13 24.43
N LYS A 228 9.18 11.11 25.75
CA LYS A 228 9.32 9.88 26.55
C LYS A 228 8.39 8.78 26.06
N ARG A 229 7.17 9.13 25.64
CA ARG A 229 6.19 8.16 25.11
C ARG A 229 6.75 7.40 23.89
N VAL A 230 7.46 8.07 22.98
CA VAL A 230 8.09 7.43 21.83
C VAL A 230 9.25 6.52 22.24
N LYS A 231 10.05 6.94 23.21
CA LYS A 231 11.13 6.09 23.76
C LYS A 231 10.56 4.82 24.40
N ASP A 232 9.47 4.94 25.16
CA ASP A 232 8.80 3.80 25.80
C ASP A 232 8.23 2.81 24.74
N VAL A 233 7.83 3.29 23.55
CA VAL A 233 7.45 2.42 22.41
C VAL A 233 8.64 1.60 21.93
N PHE A 234 9.81 2.21 21.71
CA PHE A 234 11.01 1.49 21.32
C PHE A 234 11.49 0.53 22.42
N ASP A 235 11.34 0.89 23.69
CA ASP A 235 11.65 0.02 24.81
C ASP A 235 10.73 -1.20 24.88
N SER A 236 9.44 -1.02 24.60
CA SER A 236 8.48 -2.10 24.46
C SER A 236 8.80 -3.00 23.28
N TRP A 237 9.17 -2.40 22.15
CA TRP A 237 9.57 -3.18 20.97
C TRP A 237 10.84 -4.00 21.22
N ARG A 238 11.81 -3.45 21.98
CA ARG A 238 13.02 -4.18 22.40
C ARG A 238 12.71 -5.44 23.18
N ARG A 239 11.58 -5.51 23.90
CA ARG A 239 11.10 -6.73 24.58
C ARG A 239 10.66 -7.83 23.62
N LEU A 240 10.20 -7.47 22.40
CA LEU A 240 9.78 -8.41 21.36
C LEU A 240 10.94 -8.90 20.48
N LEU A 241 11.94 -8.06 20.23
CA LEU A 241 13.02 -8.36 19.27
C LEU A 241 13.73 -9.71 19.52
N PRO A 242 13.95 -10.21 20.76
CA PRO A 242 14.53 -11.52 20.98
C PRO A 242 13.68 -12.69 20.46
N TYR A 243 12.38 -12.47 20.22
CA TYR A 243 11.41 -13.44 19.71
C TYR A 243 11.09 -13.24 18.24
N CYS A 244 11.60 -12.18 17.62
CA CYS A 244 11.50 -11.94 16.20
C CYS A 244 12.52 -12.76 15.42
N GLN A 245 12.13 -13.23 14.27
CA GLN A 245 12.98 -13.96 13.34
C GLN A 245 14.24 -13.14 13.01
N GLN A 246 15.42 -13.71 13.25
CA GLN A 246 16.69 -13.02 13.07
C GLN A 246 16.96 -12.71 11.58
N GLY A 247 17.74 -11.63 11.32
CA GLY A 247 18.08 -11.23 9.95
C GLY A 247 16.96 -10.49 9.22
N ALA A 248 16.08 -9.80 9.94
CA ALA A 248 14.91 -9.10 9.38
C ALA A 248 15.25 -8.13 8.26
N ASN A 249 16.33 -7.33 8.38
CA ASN A 249 16.74 -6.35 7.36
C ASN A 249 17.19 -6.99 6.02
N GLY A 250 17.37 -8.29 5.98
CA GLY A 250 17.66 -9.03 4.74
C GLY A 250 16.51 -9.88 4.22
N ARG A 251 15.39 -9.98 4.98
CA ARG A 251 14.23 -10.81 4.65
C ARG A 251 13.11 -9.99 4.05
N THR A 252 12.55 -10.48 2.95
CA THR A 252 11.34 -9.89 2.34
C THR A 252 10.08 -10.26 3.12
N TRP A 253 9.00 -9.50 2.92
CA TRP A 253 7.72 -9.82 3.54
C TRP A 253 7.15 -11.16 3.07
N GLN A 254 7.39 -11.55 1.80
CA GLN A 254 7.00 -12.85 1.26
C GLN A 254 7.69 -13.98 2.02
N GLU A 255 8.99 -13.88 2.25
CA GLU A 255 9.76 -14.89 2.99
C GLU A 255 9.28 -15.04 4.43
N ALA A 256 8.94 -13.92 5.10
CA ALA A 256 8.39 -13.96 6.44
C ALA A 256 6.98 -14.59 6.47
N ALA A 257 6.07 -14.22 5.58
CA ALA A 257 4.75 -14.82 5.48
C ALA A 257 4.81 -16.31 5.08
N GLN A 258 5.74 -16.71 4.21
CA GLN A 258 5.99 -18.12 3.89
C GLN A 258 6.53 -18.92 5.08
N SER A 259 7.30 -18.29 5.98
CA SER A 259 7.74 -18.93 7.23
C SER A 259 6.53 -19.32 8.11
N LEU A 260 5.52 -18.44 8.18
CA LEU A 260 4.26 -18.73 8.84
C LEU A 260 3.50 -19.87 8.12
N GLN A 261 3.39 -19.82 6.81
CA GLN A 261 2.75 -20.84 5.99
C GLN A 261 3.40 -22.22 6.19
N LYS A 262 4.72 -22.29 6.27
CA LYS A 262 5.50 -23.53 6.47
C LYS A 262 5.53 -24.01 7.92
N LYS A 263 4.81 -23.37 8.84
CA LYS A 263 4.82 -23.69 10.29
C LYS A 263 6.20 -23.54 10.94
N GLN A 264 7.07 -22.75 10.36
CA GLN A 264 8.38 -22.42 10.93
C GLN A 264 8.26 -21.30 11.96
N SER A 265 7.32 -20.38 11.74
CA SER A 265 7.00 -19.31 12.67
C SER A 265 5.60 -19.46 13.25
N GLY A 266 5.42 -18.97 14.49
CA GLY A 266 4.17 -19.06 15.22
C GLY A 266 3.18 -17.96 14.88
N MET A 267 3.66 -16.71 14.75
CA MET A 267 2.85 -15.51 14.57
C MET A 267 3.52 -14.55 13.59
N ALA A 268 2.75 -13.60 13.04
CA ALA A 268 3.26 -12.50 12.21
C ALA A 268 2.36 -11.26 12.33
N VAL A 269 2.94 -10.07 12.44
CA VAL A 269 2.21 -8.79 12.36
C VAL A 269 2.22 -8.34 10.91
N PHE A 270 1.08 -8.48 10.23
CA PHE A 270 0.94 -8.17 8.80
C PHE A 270 -0.45 -7.66 8.43
N GLY A 271 -0.59 -7.12 7.24
CA GLY A 271 -1.88 -6.95 6.59
C GLY A 271 -2.41 -8.26 6.02
N LEU A 272 -3.70 -8.44 6.01
CA LEU A 272 -4.38 -9.65 5.54
C LEU A 272 -3.90 -10.16 4.17
N PRO A 273 -3.76 -9.31 3.12
CA PRO A 273 -3.32 -9.78 1.80
C PRO A 273 -1.88 -10.30 1.80
N HIS A 274 -1.00 -9.76 2.63
CA HIS A 274 0.39 -10.21 2.69
C HIS A 274 0.48 -11.68 3.16
N VAL A 275 -0.34 -12.06 4.12
CA VAL A 275 -0.40 -13.45 4.58
C VAL A 275 -1.18 -14.31 3.58
N GLY A 276 -2.38 -13.89 3.20
CA GLY A 276 -3.27 -14.67 2.34
C GLY A 276 -2.66 -15.04 0.99
N GLN A 277 -1.90 -14.14 0.36
CA GLN A 277 -1.25 -14.40 -0.93
C GLN A 277 -0.14 -15.47 -0.85
N GLN A 278 0.42 -15.74 0.32
CA GLN A 278 1.47 -16.75 0.50
C GLN A 278 0.93 -18.14 0.89
N PHE A 279 -0.37 -18.25 1.17
CA PHE A 279 -0.99 -19.52 1.50
C PHE A 279 -1.66 -20.12 0.26
N PRO A 280 -1.40 -21.41 -0.07
CA PRO A 280 -2.14 -22.14 -1.09
C PRO A 280 -3.65 -22.11 -0.81
N LYS A 281 -4.48 -22.12 -1.85
CA LYS A 281 -5.94 -22.07 -1.71
C LYS A 281 -6.49 -23.12 -0.72
N ALA A 282 -5.92 -24.31 -0.72
CA ALA A 282 -6.33 -25.41 0.18
C ALA A 282 -5.96 -25.17 1.67
N GLU A 283 -5.12 -24.19 1.97
CA GLU A 283 -4.66 -23.85 3.32
C GLU A 283 -5.21 -22.50 3.81
N GLN A 284 -5.99 -21.81 3.02
CA GLN A 284 -6.51 -20.48 3.37
C GLN A 284 -7.41 -20.49 4.60
N ASP A 285 -8.19 -21.55 4.80
CA ASP A 285 -9.05 -21.72 5.97
C ASP A 285 -8.26 -21.94 7.28
N ASP A 286 -6.96 -22.23 7.20
CA ASP A 286 -6.08 -22.37 8.36
C ASP A 286 -5.47 -21.03 8.82
N ILE A 287 -5.69 -19.96 8.05
CA ILE A 287 -5.26 -18.61 8.46
C ILE A 287 -6.23 -18.08 9.51
N ALA A 288 -5.69 -17.65 10.63
CA ALA A 288 -6.43 -16.95 11.66
C ALA A 288 -5.65 -15.72 12.14
N PHE A 289 -6.30 -14.82 12.84
CA PHE A 289 -5.66 -13.68 13.47
C PHE A 289 -6.34 -13.29 14.79
N PHE A 290 -5.63 -12.52 15.57
CA PHE A 290 -6.16 -11.77 16.70
C PHE A 290 -5.67 -10.31 16.61
N PRO A 291 -6.44 -9.34 17.17
CA PRO A 291 -6.02 -7.94 17.21
C PRO A 291 -4.69 -7.81 17.96
N PHE A 292 -3.85 -6.85 17.58
CA PHE A 292 -2.63 -6.58 18.35
C PHE A 292 -3.01 -6.32 19.82
N PRO A 293 -2.36 -7.00 20.79
CA PRO A 293 -2.76 -6.98 22.19
C PRO A 293 -2.74 -5.58 22.82
N GLU A 294 -3.59 -5.41 23.82
CA GLU A 294 -3.65 -4.21 24.66
C GLU A 294 -2.34 -3.99 25.44
N MET A 295 -1.90 -2.73 25.55
CA MET A 295 -0.78 -2.34 26.39
C MET A 295 -1.22 -1.41 27.53
N ASP A 296 -2.00 -0.40 27.23
CA ASP A 296 -2.64 0.48 28.21
C ASP A 296 -4.16 0.34 28.10
N PRO A 297 -4.86 -0.09 29.19
CA PRO A 297 -6.32 -0.23 29.21
C PRO A 297 -7.07 1.04 28.84
N GLN A 298 -6.46 2.22 29.02
CA GLN A 298 -7.06 3.50 28.62
C GLN A 298 -7.35 3.55 27.10
N TYR A 299 -6.49 2.93 26.32
CA TYR A 299 -6.59 2.91 24.85
C TYR A 299 -7.08 1.58 24.30
N GLY A 300 -6.93 0.51 25.07
CA GLY A 300 -7.43 -0.82 24.75
C GLY A 300 -7.03 -1.26 23.33
N GLN A 301 -8.02 -1.69 22.55
CA GLN A 301 -7.91 -2.05 21.13
C GLN A 301 -8.71 -1.11 20.23
N ASP A 302 -8.96 0.11 20.66
CA ASP A 302 -9.84 1.08 20.01
C ASP A 302 -9.41 1.46 18.59
N ALA A 303 -8.11 1.49 18.32
CA ALA A 303 -7.56 1.80 17.00
C ALA A 303 -7.14 0.54 16.25
N VAL A 304 -7.49 0.47 14.97
CA VAL A 304 -7.07 -0.57 14.04
C VAL A 304 -6.35 0.06 12.86
N GLU A 305 -5.29 -0.59 12.43
CA GLU A 305 -4.59 -0.23 11.21
C GLU A 305 -5.26 -0.92 10.03
N ALA A 306 -5.87 -0.14 9.14
CA ALA A 306 -6.59 -0.64 7.98
C ALA A 306 -6.37 0.29 6.78
N PRO A 307 -5.22 0.13 6.09
CA PRO A 307 -4.88 0.92 4.92
C PRO A 307 -5.91 0.81 3.80
N ILE A 308 -6.16 1.93 3.12
CA ILE A 308 -7.10 2.03 1.99
C ILE A 308 -6.30 2.35 0.73
N ASP A 309 -6.42 1.49 -0.27
CA ASP A 309 -5.83 1.69 -1.59
C ASP A 309 -6.89 2.10 -2.61
N GLY A 310 -6.48 2.82 -3.67
CA GLY A 310 -7.41 3.28 -4.68
C GLY A 310 -6.74 4.04 -5.82
N PHE A 311 -7.49 4.94 -6.46
CA PHE A 311 -7.12 5.56 -7.73
C PHE A 311 -7.23 7.07 -7.72
N LEU A 312 -6.32 7.73 -8.47
CA LEU A 312 -6.24 9.18 -8.62
C LEU A 312 -5.98 9.57 -10.07
N LEU A 313 -6.26 10.85 -10.39
CA LEU A 313 -5.87 11.46 -11.66
C LEU A 313 -4.63 12.35 -11.47
N ALA A 314 -3.61 12.12 -12.28
CA ALA A 314 -2.38 12.87 -12.22
C ALA A 314 -2.48 14.21 -13.00
N LYS A 315 -2.20 15.34 -12.35
CA LYS A 315 -2.34 16.68 -12.93
C LYS A 315 -1.43 16.92 -14.13
N ASN A 316 -0.24 16.35 -14.13
CA ASN A 316 0.76 16.52 -15.20
C ASN A 316 0.64 15.46 -16.30
N ALA A 317 -0.39 14.60 -16.28
CA ALA A 317 -0.65 13.68 -17.38
C ALA A 317 -1.02 14.48 -18.65
N LYS A 318 -0.18 14.33 -19.68
CA LYS A 318 -0.29 15.12 -20.92
C LYS A 318 -1.64 14.91 -21.62
N GLU A 319 -2.11 13.66 -21.63
CA GLU A 319 -3.33 13.26 -22.34
C GLU A 319 -4.59 13.85 -21.66
N LEU A 320 -4.56 14.07 -20.37
CA LEU A 320 -5.67 14.69 -19.62
C LEU A 320 -5.89 16.18 -19.93
N GLN A 321 -4.98 16.83 -20.69
CA GLN A 321 -5.23 18.16 -21.24
C GLN A 321 -6.29 18.12 -22.34
N ASN A 322 -6.53 16.96 -22.97
CA ASN A 322 -7.63 16.74 -23.91
C ASN A 322 -8.92 16.41 -23.15
N LYS A 323 -10.02 17.13 -23.48
CA LYS A 323 -11.31 16.94 -22.81
C LYS A 323 -11.86 15.52 -22.93
N GLN A 324 -11.69 14.87 -24.09
CA GLN A 324 -12.18 13.51 -24.32
C GLN A 324 -11.36 12.48 -23.55
N SER A 325 -10.04 12.62 -23.48
CA SER A 325 -9.18 11.76 -22.65
C SER A 325 -9.48 11.94 -21.16
N MET A 326 -9.69 13.19 -20.69
CA MET A 326 -10.13 13.47 -19.34
C MET A 326 -11.47 12.77 -19.03
N GLN A 327 -12.46 12.85 -19.96
CA GLN A 327 -13.74 12.17 -19.78
C GLN A 327 -13.54 10.65 -19.72
N SER A 328 -12.69 10.08 -20.57
CA SER A 328 -12.38 8.65 -20.56
C SER A 328 -11.79 8.20 -19.22
N ALA A 329 -10.87 8.98 -18.66
CA ALA A 329 -10.29 8.69 -17.34
C ALA A 329 -11.32 8.83 -16.20
N LYS A 330 -12.18 9.87 -16.24
CA LYS A 330 -13.27 10.04 -15.27
C LYS A 330 -14.30 8.90 -15.32
N ASP A 331 -14.63 8.41 -16.52
CA ASP A 331 -15.54 7.28 -16.66
C ASP A 331 -14.95 5.98 -16.11
N LEU A 332 -13.62 5.78 -16.25
CA LEU A 332 -12.93 4.68 -15.57
C LEU A 332 -13.03 4.81 -14.05
N LEU A 333 -12.75 5.98 -13.50
CA LEU A 333 -12.87 6.21 -12.06
C LEU A 333 -14.31 5.99 -11.56
N THR A 334 -15.29 6.45 -12.32
CA THR A 334 -16.71 6.23 -11.99
C THR A 334 -17.06 4.74 -11.97
N TRP A 335 -16.52 3.97 -12.91
CA TRP A 335 -16.73 2.52 -12.90
C TRP A 335 -16.00 1.85 -11.74
N LEU A 336 -14.76 2.23 -11.46
CA LEU A 336 -13.98 1.71 -10.32
C LEU A 336 -14.66 1.98 -8.97
N ALA A 337 -15.45 3.04 -8.86
CA ALA A 337 -16.25 3.35 -7.68
C ALA A 337 -17.52 2.49 -7.53
N THR A 338 -17.78 1.55 -8.45
CA THR A 338 -18.99 0.71 -8.38
C THR A 338 -18.73 -0.60 -7.62
N PRO A 339 -19.76 -1.15 -6.93
CA PRO A 339 -19.66 -2.47 -6.30
C PRO A 339 -19.15 -3.55 -7.24
N LYS A 340 -19.65 -3.53 -8.50
CA LYS A 340 -19.27 -4.53 -9.51
C LYS A 340 -17.78 -4.54 -9.82
N ALA A 341 -17.12 -3.39 -9.80
CA ALA A 341 -15.69 -3.32 -10.04
C ALA A 341 -14.90 -3.98 -8.88
N GLU A 342 -15.33 -3.73 -7.65
CA GLU A 342 -14.75 -4.37 -6.46
C GLU A 342 -15.02 -5.88 -6.45
N ASP A 343 -16.24 -6.33 -6.77
CA ASP A 343 -16.58 -7.76 -6.82
C ASP A 343 -15.70 -8.53 -7.80
N VAL A 344 -15.42 -7.97 -8.98
CA VAL A 344 -14.52 -8.60 -9.97
C VAL A 344 -13.11 -8.71 -9.43
N TYR A 345 -12.59 -7.66 -8.80
CA TYR A 345 -11.26 -7.66 -8.21
C TYR A 345 -11.15 -8.66 -7.07
N LEU A 346 -12.11 -8.64 -6.13
CA LEU A 346 -12.10 -9.50 -4.94
C LEU A 346 -12.28 -10.98 -5.27
N ALA A 347 -12.93 -11.31 -6.39
CA ALA A 347 -12.96 -12.68 -6.90
C ALA A 347 -11.57 -13.20 -7.28
N GLY A 348 -10.66 -12.31 -7.70
CA GLY A 348 -9.27 -12.62 -8.04
C GLY A 348 -8.29 -12.51 -6.86
N ASP A 349 -8.57 -11.62 -5.89
CA ASP A 349 -7.78 -11.42 -4.67
C ASP A 349 -8.69 -11.36 -3.43
N PRO A 350 -9.10 -12.52 -2.90
CA PRO A 350 -10.05 -12.62 -1.79
C PRO A 350 -9.44 -12.30 -0.41
N ASN A 351 -8.32 -11.60 -0.38
CA ASN A 351 -7.64 -11.19 0.86
C ASN A 351 -7.81 -9.70 1.17
N ASN A 352 -8.61 -9.01 0.38
CA ASN A 352 -8.99 -7.62 0.59
C ASN A 352 -10.48 -7.51 0.92
N ILE A 353 -10.90 -6.35 1.40
CA ILE A 353 -12.28 -6.06 1.78
C ILE A 353 -12.78 -4.89 0.92
N ALA A 354 -13.99 -5.01 0.40
CA ALA A 354 -14.65 -3.94 -0.34
C ALA A 354 -14.85 -2.70 0.53
N VAL A 355 -14.68 -1.52 -0.07
CA VAL A 355 -15.01 -0.25 0.58
C VAL A 355 -16.44 0.20 0.28
N ASN A 356 -17.02 -0.27 -0.85
CA ASN A 356 -18.39 0.04 -1.24
C ASN A 356 -19.38 -0.89 -0.54
N SER A 357 -20.33 -0.32 0.21
CA SER A 357 -21.33 -1.10 0.95
C SER A 357 -22.30 -1.90 0.07
N GLY A 358 -22.33 -1.64 -1.24
CA GLY A 358 -23.13 -2.39 -2.22
C GLY A 358 -22.40 -3.60 -2.81
N ALA A 359 -21.13 -3.85 -2.46
CA ALA A 359 -20.37 -4.99 -2.93
C ALA A 359 -20.96 -6.33 -2.42
N ASP A 360 -20.85 -7.38 -3.22
CA ASP A 360 -21.34 -8.71 -2.84
C ASP A 360 -20.38 -9.42 -1.87
N THR A 361 -20.72 -9.34 -0.58
CA THR A 361 -19.97 -9.99 0.50
C THR A 361 -20.44 -11.43 0.79
N SER A 362 -21.38 -11.98 0.02
CA SER A 362 -21.92 -13.34 0.24
C SER A 362 -20.84 -14.42 0.13
N ALA A 363 -19.86 -14.20 -0.74
CA ALA A 363 -18.74 -15.10 -0.97
C ALA A 363 -17.56 -14.90 0.03
N TYR A 364 -17.67 -13.97 0.97
CA TYR A 364 -16.58 -13.72 1.94
C TYR A 364 -16.31 -14.97 2.80
N SER A 365 -15.02 -15.31 2.89
CA SER A 365 -14.52 -16.33 3.82
C SER A 365 -14.78 -15.92 5.27
N GLN A 366 -14.68 -16.87 6.19
CA GLN A 366 -14.77 -16.55 7.63
C GLN A 366 -13.67 -15.57 8.06
N LEU A 367 -12.49 -15.66 7.45
CA LEU A 367 -11.38 -14.75 7.69
C LEU A 367 -11.74 -13.32 7.29
N GLN A 368 -12.32 -13.13 6.09
CA GLN A 368 -12.77 -11.81 5.64
C GLN A 368 -13.90 -11.24 6.51
N LYS A 369 -14.89 -12.05 6.88
CA LYS A 369 -15.96 -11.63 7.81
C LYS A 369 -15.41 -11.14 9.14
N LYS A 370 -14.46 -11.88 9.71
CA LYS A 370 -13.76 -11.49 10.93
C LYS A 370 -12.93 -10.21 10.77
N ALA A 371 -12.34 -10.01 9.58
CA ALA A 371 -11.63 -8.78 9.24
C ALA A 371 -12.58 -7.57 9.16
N VAL A 372 -13.76 -7.74 8.57
CA VAL A 372 -14.82 -6.71 8.58
C VAL A 372 -15.27 -6.39 10.00
N GLU A 373 -15.51 -7.40 10.84
CA GLU A 373 -15.87 -7.21 12.25
C GLU A 373 -14.81 -6.44 13.02
N LEU A 374 -13.51 -6.75 12.81
CA LEU A 374 -12.41 -6.05 13.45
C LEU A 374 -12.42 -4.56 13.09
N VAL A 375 -12.53 -4.22 11.81
CA VAL A 375 -12.46 -2.83 11.34
C VAL A 375 -13.74 -2.07 11.67
N SER A 376 -14.91 -2.68 11.53
CA SER A 376 -16.20 -2.03 11.87
C SER A 376 -16.40 -1.82 13.36
N GLY A 377 -15.77 -2.63 14.20
CA GLY A 377 -15.77 -2.49 15.66
C GLY A 377 -14.76 -1.47 16.19
N ALA A 378 -13.84 -1.01 15.37
CA ALA A 378 -12.82 -0.04 15.75
C ALA A 378 -13.43 1.37 15.92
N LYS A 379 -12.96 2.10 16.94
CA LYS A 379 -13.33 3.51 17.10
C LYS A 379 -12.55 4.43 16.17
N GLN A 380 -11.31 4.05 15.83
CA GLN A 380 -10.43 4.79 14.94
C GLN A 380 -9.70 3.86 13.96
N ILE A 381 -9.43 4.38 12.78
CA ILE A 381 -8.69 3.67 11.73
C ILE A 381 -7.44 4.48 11.38
N SER A 382 -6.28 3.85 11.52
CA SER A 382 -4.99 4.34 11.04
C SER A 382 -4.72 3.78 9.64
N GLN A 383 -4.03 4.55 8.79
CA GLN A 383 -3.69 4.09 7.46
C GLN A 383 -2.42 3.24 7.43
N PHE A 384 -1.40 3.59 8.15
CA PHE A 384 -0.06 2.99 8.25
C PHE A 384 0.99 4.11 8.33
N MET A 385 2.09 3.93 9.07
CA MET A 385 3.09 4.99 9.26
C MET A 385 3.50 5.66 7.95
N ASP A 386 3.87 4.88 6.94
CA ASP A 386 4.35 5.43 5.68
C ASP A 386 3.25 6.15 4.86
N ARG A 387 1.98 5.99 5.24
CA ARG A 387 0.80 6.64 4.63
C ARG A 387 0.26 7.77 5.47
N ASP A 388 0.48 7.73 6.80
CA ASP A 388 0.03 8.74 7.76
C ASP A 388 1.05 9.85 8.02
N THR A 389 2.25 9.76 7.41
CA THR A 389 3.28 10.80 7.45
C THR A 389 3.72 11.25 6.07
N ARG A 390 4.57 12.27 6.00
CA ARG A 390 5.18 12.75 4.75
C ARG A 390 5.94 11.63 4.04
N PRO A 391 5.77 11.47 2.71
CA PRO A 391 6.46 10.42 1.95
C PRO A 391 7.98 10.48 2.05
N ASP A 392 8.56 11.70 2.03
CA ASP A 392 9.99 11.91 2.16
C ASP A 392 10.49 11.59 3.57
N PHE A 393 9.76 11.97 4.62
CA PHE A 393 10.10 11.60 5.99
C PHE A 393 10.04 10.07 6.20
N ALA A 394 8.98 9.41 5.71
CA ALA A 394 8.86 7.96 5.80
C ALA A 394 10.05 7.25 5.13
N SER A 395 10.36 7.61 3.88
CA SER A 395 11.36 6.89 3.07
C SER A 395 12.80 7.22 3.46
N THR A 396 13.11 8.49 3.79
CA THR A 396 14.50 8.90 4.02
C THR A 396 14.91 8.92 5.50
N VAL A 397 13.93 8.91 6.42
CA VAL A 397 14.20 8.96 7.86
C VAL A 397 13.69 7.71 8.56
N MET A 398 12.39 7.37 8.44
CA MET A 398 11.81 6.31 9.26
C MET A 398 12.26 4.91 8.85
N ILE A 399 12.33 4.61 7.55
CA ILE A 399 12.88 3.33 7.05
C ILE A 399 14.27 3.06 7.63
N PRO A 400 15.30 3.92 7.37
CA PRO A 400 16.63 3.65 7.89
C PRO A 400 16.72 3.69 9.43
N ALA A 401 15.87 4.49 10.09
CA ALA A 401 15.84 4.55 11.55
C ALA A 401 15.33 3.24 12.17
N ILE A 402 14.24 2.69 11.63
CA ILE A 402 13.67 1.41 12.09
C ILE A 402 14.67 0.27 11.82
N GLN A 403 15.25 0.21 10.61
CA GLN A 403 16.26 -0.80 10.27
C GLN A 403 17.50 -0.71 11.19
N LYS A 404 17.94 0.50 11.52
CA LYS A 404 19.02 0.73 12.48
C LYS A 404 18.64 0.22 13.87
N PHE A 405 17.40 0.50 14.34
CA PHE A 405 16.90 0.01 15.62
C PHE A 405 16.83 -1.52 15.66
N ILE A 406 16.30 -2.16 14.65
CA ILE A 406 16.24 -3.63 14.54
C ILE A 406 17.65 -4.23 14.61
N GLY A 407 18.61 -3.64 13.91
CA GLY A 407 20.01 -4.09 13.89
C GLY A 407 20.78 -3.83 15.20
N ASN A 408 20.45 -2.76 15.91
CA ASN A 408 21.07 -2.38 17.19
C ASN A 408 20.10 -1.61 18.09
N PRO A 409 19.29 -2.30 18.92
CA PRO A 409 18.23 -1.66 19.71
C PRO A 409 18.73 -0.97 21.00
N LYS A 410 20.03 -0.82 21.20
CA LYS A 410 20.58 -0.32 22.49
C LYS A 410 20.54 1.19 22.62
N ASP A 411 20.72 1.93 21.52
CA ASP A 411 20.83 3.39 21.52
C ASP A 411 19.52 4.05 21.06
N VAL A 412 18.48 3.99 21.89
CA VAL A 412 17.18 4.63 21.60
C VAL A 412 17.31 6.15 21.65
N ASP A 413 18.08 6.70 22.60
CA ASP A 413 18.24 8.16 22.71
C ASP A 413 18.92 8.76 21.47
N GLY A 414 19.99 8.16 21.00
CA GLY A 414 20.64 8.58 19.75
C GLY A 414 19.72 8.46 18.55
N LEU A 415 18.94 7.37 18.47
CA LEU A 415 17.99 7.13 17.41
C LEU A 415 16.91 8.22 17.34
N VAL A 416 16.19 8.48 18.44
CA VAL A 416 15.09 9.46 18.46
C VAL A 416 15.57 10.89 18.29
N ASN A 417 16.79 11.22 18.76
CA ASN A 417 17.42 12.52 18.50
C ASN A 417 17.74 12.71 17.00
N ASP A 418 18.22 11.68 16.33
CA ASP A 418 18.46 11.70 14.87
C ASP A 418 17.18 11.87 14.08
N ILE A 419 16.11 11.12 14.44
CA ILE A 419 14.80 11.25 13.82
C ILE A 419 14.25 12.67 14.00
N GLU A 420 14.27 13.20 15.23
CA GLU A 420 13.75 14.54 15.55
C GLU A 420 14.48 15.63 14.78
N ARG A 421 15.80 15.55 14.69
CA ARG A 421 16.61 16.53 13.94
C ARG A 421 16.20 16.56 12.47
N GLN A 422 16.06 15.39 11.84
CA GLN A 422 15.68 15.26 10.43
C GLN A 422 14.20 15.67 10.21
N LYS A 423 13.30 15.27 11.13
CA LYS A 423 11.89 15.70 11.12
C LYS A 423 11.79 17.23 11.09
N LYS A 424 12.50 17.94 12.00
CA LYS A 424 12.49 19.40 12.02
C LYS A 424 12.92 20.01 10.69
N SER A 425 13.95 19.47 10.06
CA SER A 425 14.40 19.96 8.75
C SER A 425 13.35 19.74 7.64
N ILE A 426 12.76 18.56 7.61
CA ILE A 426 11.81 18.18 6.55
C ILE A 426 10.49 18.94 6.70
N PHE A 427 9.91 18.98 7.91
CA PHE A 427 8.61 19.62 8.14
C PHE A 427 8.69 21.16 8.15
N ALA A 428 9.84 21.77 8.43
CA ALA A 428 10.02 23.21 8.32
C ALA A 428 9.95 23.72 6.85
N SER A 429 10.11 22.85 5.86
CA SER A 429 10.04 23.21 4.44
C SER A 429 8.60 23.37 3.90
N GLU A 430 7.59 23.30 4.75
CA GLU A 430 6.17 23.50 4.39
C GLU A 430 5.66 24.91 4.73
N GLY A 431 6.52 25.81 5.30
CA GLY A 431 6.20 27.19 5.66
C GLY A 431 6.39 28.17 4.53
#